data_39c3989c5aadab0fa669beff92872d2e
#
_entry.id   39c3989c5aadab0fa669beff92872d2e
#
_cell.length_a   1.000
_cell.length_b   1.000
_cell.length_c   1.000
_cell.angle_alpha   90.00
_cell.angle_beta   90.00
_cell.angle_gamma   90.00
#
_symmetry.space_group_name_H-M   'P 1'
#
loop_
_entity.id
_entity.type
_entity.pdbx_description
1 polymer ?
#
loop_
_entity_poly.entity_id
_entity_poly.type
_entity_poly.pdbx_seq_one_letter_code
_entity_poly.pdbx_strand_id
1 'polypeptide(L)'
;MTVHTVHDAPPSTVTALPTIAVVGIHGHGASHVRKVEDLQERGIATLSALVDPRPLDGDVPWYPDLDTLLAEARPDVVVIATPIHTHLALASAALWAGCDVLLEKPTTASLAEHAELLAVVEQTGRLCQVGFQTFGSGAVDEVARIVATGELGEITGVGAVGTWVRTAAYYQRARWAGRRTLDGVEVVDGVVTNPLAHAIATALLLAGARTAQDVTDVRLDLHRAHPIEADDTSAVVIETRSGVRVAAGLTLCAPERSPARVTVRGTLGTVTLLYETDELEVSSPRGTRRIRCGRVDLLTQLLTARAHPPVTLRCSVADTGAFLRVLEAVRTGPDPLPVPDAFVEWLDEGGARHPVIADVEAWCARVADEGATFTELGAPFAAGTRRS
;
A
#
# COMPACT_ATOMS: atom_id res chain seq x y z
N MET A 1 -69.65 -6.98 16.44
CA MET A 1 -68.91 -7.09 15.17
C MET A 1 -67.89 -5.96 15.14
N THR A 2 -66.66 -6.27 15.50
CA THR A 2 -65.55 -5.32 15.58
C THR A 2 -64.70 -5.55 14.34
N VAL A 3 -64.67 -4.57 13.44
CA VAL A 3 -63.87 -4.63 12.22
C VAL A 3 -62.44 -4.21 12.58
N HIS A 4 -61.47 -5.17 12.50
CA HIS A 4 -60.05 -4.88 12.59
C HIS A 4 -59.59 -4.35 11.21
N THR A 5 -59.24 -3.08 11.15
CA THR A 5 -58.51 -2.49 10.04
C THR A 5 -57.05 -2.97 10.10
N VAL A 6 -56.64 -3.71 9.09
CA VAL A 6 -55.22 -4.04 8.84
C VAL A 6 -54.52 -2.77 8.37
N HIS A 7 -53.59 -2.26 9.19
CA HIS A 7 -52.68 -1.22 8.75
C HIS A 7 -51.64 -1.86 7.81
N ASP A 8 -51.72 -1.53 6.54
CA ASP A 8 -50.67 -1.80 5.58
C ASP A 8 -49.37 -1.11 6.05
N ALA A 9 -48.33 -1.91 6.29
CA ALA A 9 -46.98 -1.40 6.51
C ALA A 9 -46.55 -0.60 5.25
N PRO A 10 -45.86 0.56 5.41
CA PRO A 10 -45.37 1.29 4.26
C PRO A 10 -44.42 0.40 3.46
N PRO A 11 -44.39 0.55 2.11
CA PRO A 11 -43.52 -0.26 1.26
C PRO A 11 -42.07 0.01 1.68
N SER A 12 -41.32 -1.08 1.87
CA SER A 12 -39.88 -1.03 2.05
C SER A 12 -39.28 -0.20 0.93
N THR A 13 -38.71 0.95 1.25
CA THR A 13 -37.93 1.74 0.29
C THR A 13 -36.76 0.86 -0.14
N VAL A 14 -36.83 0.31 -1.35
CA VAL A 14 -35.66 -0.30 -1.99
C VAL A 14 -34.65 0.81 -2.13
N THR A 15 -33.68 0.84 -1.23
CA THR A 15 -32.56 1.78 -1.33
C THR A 15 -31.82 1.44 -2.61
N ALA A 16 -31.68 2.42 -3.51
CA ALA A 16 -30.93 2.25 -4.75
C ALA A 16 -29.49 1.76 -4.42
N LEU A 17 -28.96 0.87 -5.24
CA LEU A 17 -27.59 0.38 -5.06
C LEU A 17 -26.60 1.55 -5.20
N PRO A 18 -25.53 1.60 -4.40
CA PRO A 18 -24.51 2.63 -4.54
C PRO A 18 -23.86 2.56 -5.92
N THR A 19 -23.65 3.72 -6.53
CA THR A 19 -23.04 3.89 -7.84
C THR A 19 -21.54 4.13 -7.69
N ILE A 20 -20.74 3.44 -8.53
CA ILE A 20 -19.28 3.51 -8.50
C ILE A 20 -18.74 3.92 -9.86
N ALA A 21 -17.86 4.91 -9.89
CA ALA A 21 -17.04 5.25 -11.04
C ALA A 21 -15.59 4.81 -10.82
N VAL A 22 -14.90 4.39 -11.89
CA VAL A 22 -13.48 4.01 -11.86
C VAL A 22 -12.68 4.96 -12.73
N VAL A 23 -11.66 5.62 -12.14
CA VAL A 23 -10.75 6.56 -12.80
C VAL A 23 -9.39 5.90 -12.98
N GLY A 24 -8.91 5.82 -14.23
CA GLY A 24 -7.69 5.07 -14.59
C GLY A 24 -7.99 3.57 -14.71
N ILE A 25 -8.46 3.15 -15.89
CA ILE A 25 -9.03 1.81 -16.13
C ILE A 25 -8.03 0.80 -16.67
N HIS A 26 -6.79 1.22 -16.90
CA HIS A 26 -5.74 0.35 -17.44
C HIS A 26 -4.77 -0.14 -16.35
N GLY A 27 -3.99 -1.17 -16.68
CA GLY A 27 -3.04 -1.74 -15.73
C GLY A 27 -3.72 -2.23 -14.45
N HIS A 28 -3.35 -1.64 -13.29
CA HIS A 28 -3.97 -2.00 -12.01
C HIS A 28 -5.45 -1.59 -11.95
N GLY A 29 -5.83 -0.50 -12.59
CA GLY A 29 -7.23 -0.06 -12.65
C GLY A 29 -8.18 -1.08 -13.28
N ALA A 30 -7.71 -1.89 -14.23
CA ALA A 30 -8.53 -2.97 -14.79
C ALA A 30 -8.94 -4.03 -13.74
N SER A 31 -8.18 -4.19 -12.66
CA SER A 31 -8.58 -5.07 -11.55
C SER A 31 -9.71 -4.45 -10.73
N HIS A 32 -9.74 -3.12 -10.59
CA HIS A 32 -10.84 -2.42 -9.94
C HIS A 32 -12.12 -2.46 -10.77
N VAL A 33 -12.02 -2.32 -12.11
CA VAL A 33 -13.19 -2.48 -12.98
C VAL A 33 -13.82 -3.84 -12.77
N ARG A 34 -13.04 -4.93 -12.92
CA ARG A 34 -13.54 -6.31 -12.69
C ARG A 34 -14.13 -6.50 -11.30
N LYS A 35 -13.55 -5.83 -10.29
CA LYS A 35 -14.05 -5.88 -8.92
C LYS A 35 -15.43 -5.23 -8.78
N VAL A 36 -15.65 -4.10 -9.43
CA VAL A 36 -16.97 -3.42 -9.41
C VAL A 36 -17.98 -4.21 -10.22
N GLU A 37 -17.58 -4.82 -11.34
CA GLU A 37 -18.42 -5.74 -12.12
C GLU A 37 -18.89 -6.93 -11.26
N ASP A 38 -17.99 -7.59 -10.49
CA ASP A 38 -18.36 -8.64 -9.54
C ASP A 38 -19.37 -8.15 -8.49
N LEU A 39 -19.14 -6.94 -7.95
CA LEU A 39 -20.09 -6.34 -7.01
C LEU A 39 -21.46 -6.07 -7.66
N GLN A 40 -21.49 -5.68 -8.93
CA GLN A 40 -22.72 -5.45 -9.69
C GLN A 40 -23.46 -6.77 -9.95
N GLU A 41 -22.77 -7.82 -10.37
CA GLU A 41 -23.37 -9.16 -10.56
C GLU A 41 -23.98 -9.70 -9.25
N ARG A 42 -23.38 -9.35 -8.12
CA ARG A 42 -23.87 -9.73 -6.77
C ARG A 42 -24.97 -8.80 -6.24
N GLY A 43 -25.37 -7.76 -6.99
CA GLY A 43 -26.37 -6.80 -6.56
C GLY A 43 -25.96 -5.95 -5.35
N ILE A 44 -24.68 -5.65 -5.21
CA ILE A 44 -24.11 -4.85 -4.09
C ILE A 44 -23.89 -3.39 -4.49
N ALA A 45 -23.44 -3.14 -5.72
CA ALA A 45 -23.18 -1.79 -6.25
C ALA A 45 -23.42 -1.78 -7.76
N THR A 46 -23.39 -0.61 -8.38
CA THR A 46 -23.52 -0.43 -9.84
C THR A 46 -22.27 0.25 -10.38
N LEU A 47 -21.65 -0.32 -11.43
CA LEU A 47 -20.61 0.36 -12.20
C LEU A 47 -21.27 1.42 -13.08
N SER A 48 -21.19 2.69 -12.68
CA SER A 48 -21.92 3.79 -13.32
C SER A 48 -21.11 4.55 -14.37
N ALA A 49 -19.77 4.55 -14.28
CA ALA A 49 -18.91 5.24 -15.22
C ALA A 49 -17.47 4.72 -15.20
N LEU A 50 -16.80 4.89 -16.36
CA LEU A 50 -15.38 4.67 -16.56
C LEU A 50 -14.73 5.98 -16.99
N VAL A 51 -13.58 6.33 -16.40
CA VAL A 51 -12.87 7.58 -16.69
C VAL A 51 -11.44 7.28 -17.11
N ASP A 52 -11.07 7.61 -18.33
CA ASP A 52 -9.69 7.48 -18.86
C ASP A 52 -9.54 8.41 -20.06
N PRO A 53 -8.38 9.08 -20.23
CA PRO A 53 -8.15 9.94 -21.41
C PRO A 53 -8.27 9.22 -22.76
N ARG A 54 -8.11 7.89 -22.77
CA ARG A 54 -8.26 7.06 -23.96
C ARG A 54 -9.70 6.57 -24.07
N PRO A 55 -10.37 6.82 -25.20
CA PRO A 55 -11.74 6.36 -25.42
C PRO A 55 -11.86 4.84 -25.22
N LEU A 56 -13.00 4.44 -24.66
CA LEU A 56 -13.38 3.03 -24.52
C LEU A 56 -14.78 2.85 -25.07
N ASP A 57 -14.94 1.87 -25.96
CA ASP A 57 -16.24 1.42 -26.46
C ASP A 57 -16.83 0.39 -25.47
N GLY A 58 -18.12 0.53 -25.12
CA GLY A 58 -18.78 -0.40 -24.20
C GLY A 58 -20.14 0.10 -23.74
N ASP A 59 -20.84 -0.70 -22.96
CA ASP A 59 -22.17 -0.36 -22.42
C ASP A 59 -22.12 0.56 -21.21
N VAL A 60 -20.96 0.64 -20.53
CA VAL A 60 -20.76 1.54 -19.37
C VAL A 60 -20.37 2.92 -19.88
N PRO A 61 -21.03 4.01 -19.42
CA PRO A 61 -20.69 5.37 -19.79
C PRO A 61 -19.20 5.66 -19.59
N TRP A 62 -18.54 6.21 -20.62
CA TRP A 62 -17.16 6.63 -20.58
C TRP A 62 -17.02 8.16 -20.56
N TYR A 63 -16.04 8.65 -19.81
CA TYR A 63 -15.72 10.08 -19.70
C TYR A 63 -14.21 10.29 -19.90
N PRO A 64 -13.78 11.38 -20.57
CA PRO A 64 -12.36 11.66 -20.80
C PRO A 64 -11.59 12.03 -19.53
N ASP A 65 -12.27 12.63 -18.57
CA ASP A 65 -11.73 13.10 -17.30
C ASP A 65 -12.80 13.11 -16.19
N LEU A 66 -12.34 13.25 -14.94
CA LEU A 66 -13.21 13.24 -13.77
C LEU A 66 -14.10 14.48 -13.69
N ASP A 67 -13.62 15.65 -14.11
CA ASP A 67 -14.40 16.90 -14.05
C ASP A 67 -15.63 16.81 -14.94
N THR A 68 -15.46 16.25 -16.15
CA THR A 68 -16.58 16.01 -17.07
C THR A 68 -17.59 15.04 -16.46
N LEU A 69 -17.13 13.94 -15.85
CA LEU A 69 -18.03 13.02 -15.13
C LEU A 69 -18.80 13.75 -14.03
N LEU A 70 -18.10 14.51 -13.15
CA LEU A 70 -18.71 15.16 -11.99
C LEU A 70 -19.68 16.28 -12.36
N ALA A 71 -19.52 16.88 -13.54
CA ALA A 71 -20.45 17.87 -14.07
C ALA A 71 -21.79 17.25 -14.53
N GLU A 72 -21.76 16.02 -15.05
CA GLU A 72 -22.92 15.33 -15.63
C GLU A 72 -23.57 14.33 -14.66
N ALA A 73 -22.75 13.66 -13.85
CA ALA A 73 -23.19 12.63 -12.92
C ALA A 73 -22.39 12.70 -11.61
N ARG A 74 -23.01 12.27 -10.51
CA ARG A 74 -22.37 12.20 -9.19
C ARG A 74 -22.45 10.77 -8.68
N PRO A 75 -21.41 9.96 -8.89
CA PRO A 75 -21.34 8.64 -8.31
C PRO A 75 -21.25 8.71 -6.78
N ASP A 76 -21.73 7.69 -6.10
CA ASP A 76 -21.60 7.58 -4.65
C ASP A 76 -20.14 7.39 -4.24
N VAL A 77 -19.39 6.62 -5.03
CA VAL A 77 -17.98 6.27 -4.79
C VAL A 77 -17.17 6.47 -6.07
N VAL A 78 -15.99 7.05 -5.95
CA VAL A 78 -14.99 7.14 -7.01
C VAL A 78 -13.77 6.29 -6.62
N VAL A 79 -13.43 5.32 -7.45
CA VAL A 79 -12.17 4.54 -7.35
C VAL A 79 -11.12 5.23 -8.21
N ILE A 80 -9.99 5.60 -7.62
CA ILE A 80 -8.89 6.29 -8.30
C ILE A 80 -7.67 5.37 -8.38
N ALA A 81 -7.32 4.94 -9.59
CA ALA A 81 -6.20 4.03 -9.86
C ALA A 81 -5.26 4.61 -10.94
N THR A 82 -4.90 5.86 -10.77
CA THR A 82 -4.07 6.66 -11.67
C THR A 82 -2.63 6.80 -11.14
N PRO A 83 -1.69 7.43 -11.87
CA PRO A 83 -0.36 7.73 -11.33
C PRO A 83 -0.41 8.65 -10.10
N ILE A 84 0.50 8.41 -9.15
CA ILE A 84 0.51 9.03 -7.82
C ILE A 84 0.39 10.58 -7.82
N HIS A 85 1.02 11.25 -8.78
CA HIS A 85 1.00 12.71 -8.88
C HIS A 85 -0.38 13.31 -9.21
N THR A 86 -1.34 12.49 -9.59
CA THR A 86 -2.73 12.92 -9.85
C THR A 86 -3.65 12.70 -8.67
N HIS A 87 -3.20 11.98 -7.65
CA HIS A 87 -4.04 11.50 -6.55
C HIS A 87 -4.67 12.64 -5.75
N LEU A 88 -3.88 13.65 -5.35
CA LEU A 88 -4.41 14.78 -4.58
C LEU A 88 -5.52 15.51 -5.34
N ALA A 89 -5.27 15.88 -6.60
CA ALA A 89 -6.24 16.65 -7.39
C ALA A 89 -7.54 15.87 -7.63
N LEU A 90 -7.43 14.60 -8.06
CA LEU A 90 -8.60 13.77 -8.37
C LEU A 90 -9.39 13.41 -7.11
N ALA A 91 -8.71 13.02 -6.02
CA ALA A 91 -9.38 12.69 -4.77
C ALA A 91 -10.09 13.92 -4.18
N SER A 92 -9.43 15.07 -4.19
CA SER A 92 -10.03 16.33 -3.71
C SER A 92 -11.28 16.72 -4.53
N ALA A 93 -11.20 16.64 -5.87
CA ALA A 93 -12.36 16.94 -6.74
C ALA A 93 -13.55 16.03 -6.43
N ALA A 94 -13.31 14.70 -6.30
CA ALA A 94 -14.36 13.74 -5.96
C ALA A 94 -14.98 14.01 -4.57
N LEU A 95 -14.13 14.24 -3.53
CA LEU A 95 -14.58 14.51 -2.17
C LEU A 95 -15.41 15.82 -2.09
N TRP A 96 -14.96 16.88 -2.74
CA TRP A 96 -15.70 18.14 -2.81
C TRP A 96 -17.03 18.03 -3.59
N ALA A 97 -17.10 17.13 -4.58
CA ALA A 97 -18.35 16.82 -5.27
C ALA A 97 -19.32 15.98 -4.42
N GLY A 98 -18.91 15.55 -3.23
CA GLY A 98 -19.73 14.77 -2.30
C GLY A 98 -19.64 13.25 -2.49
N CYS A 99 -18.68 12.77 -3.29
CA CYS A 99 -18.39 11.34 -3.45
C CYS A 99 -17.49 10.84 -2.31
N ASP A 100 -17.61 9.57 -1.94
CA ASP A 100 -16.59 8.87 -1.16
C ASP A 100 -15.53 8.32 -2.12
N VAL A 101 -14.30 8.08 -1.63
CA VAL A 101 -13.16 7.72 -2.49
C VAL A 101 -12.48 6.44 -2.02
N LEU A 102 -12.20 5.53 -2.96
CA LEU A 102 -11.14 4.53 -2.82
C LEU A 102 -9.94 4.99 -3.64
N LEU A 103 -8.86 5.36 -2.97
CA LEU A 103 -7.64 5.88 -3.57
C LEU A 103 -6.54 4.82 -3.58
N GLU A 104 -5.94 4.54 -4.73
CA GLU A 104 -4.79 3.63 -4.78
C GLU A 104 -3.58 4.17 -4.01
N LYS A 105 -2.75 3.21 -3.60
CA LYS A 105 -1.49 3.52 -2.90
C LYS A 105 -0.37 3.89 -3.90
N PRO A 106 0.64 4.69 -3.51
CA PRO A 106 0.68 5.52 -2.29
C PRO A 106 -0.36 6.62 -2.30
N THR A 107 -0.74 7.11 -1.12
CA THR A 107 -1.82 8.08 -0.97
C THR A 107 -1.58 9.36 -1.77
N THR A 108 -0.36 9.91 -1.67
CA THR A 108 0.09 11.13 -2.36
C THR A 108 1.58 11.06 -2.65
N ALA A 109 2.11 11.97 -3.48
CA ALA A 109 3.51 12.01 -3.86
C ALA A 109 4.42 12.68 -2.80
N SER A 110 3.85 13.41 -1.85
CA SER A 110 4.58 14.08 -0.78
C SER A 110 3.78 14.13 0.53
N LEU A 111 4.49 14.41 1.63
CA LEU A 111 3.87 14.61 2.93
C LEU A 111 3.03 15.90 2.98
N ALA A 112 3.40 16.92 2.20
CA ALA A 112 2.62 18.15 2.08
C ALA A 112 1.26 17.89 1.41
N GLU A 113 1.24 17.19 0.27
CA GLU A 113 0.01 16.77 -0.39
C GLU A 113 -0.88 15.88 0.50
N HIS A 114 -0.25 15.02 1.31
CA HIS A 114 -0.99 14.22 2.28
C HIS A 114 -1.72 15.07 3.31
N ALA A 115 -1.06 16.11 3.83
CA ALA A 115 -1.69 17.04 4.77
C ALA A 115 -2.85 17.82 4.12
N GLU A 116 -2.72 18.21 2.85
CA GLU A 116 -3.80 18.84 2.09
C GLU A 116 -4.99 17.89 1.91
N LEU A 117 -4.73 16.63 1.53
CA LEU A 117 -5.81 15.65 1.37
C LEU A 117 -6.52 15.34 2.69
N LEU A 118 -5.77 15.27 3.81
CA LEU A 118 -6.37 15.14 5.15
C LEU A 118 -7.32 16.29 5.46
N ALA A 119 -6.91 17.52 5.16
CA ALA A 119 -7.75 18.70 5.37
C ALA A 119 -9.03 18.66 4.50
N VAL A 120 -8.94 18.18 3.25
CA VAL A 120 -10.10 18.00 2.38
C VAL A 120 -11.06 16.93 2.93
N VAL A 121 -10.54 15.79 3.40
CA VAL A 121 -11.36 14.74 4.03
C VAL A 121 -12.09 15.30 5.25
N GLU A 122 -11.41 16.05 6.10
CA GLU A 122 -11.99 16.65 7.30
C GLU A 122 -13.07 17.69 6.95
N GLN A 123 -12.81 18.59 5.99
CA GLN A 123 -13.74 19.63 5.58
C GLN A 123 -14.98 19.11 4.87
N THR A 124 -14.84 18.07 4.06
CA THR A 124 -15.96 17.47 3.32
C THR A 124 -16.76 16.47 4.15
N GLY A 125 -16.17 15.90 5.19
CA GLY A 125 -16.75 14.81 5.96
C GLY A 125 -16.99 13.53 5.14
N ARG A 126 -16.35 13.42 3.95
CA ARG A 126 -16.45 12.25 3.08
C ARG A 126 -15.44 11.17 3.48
N LEU A 127 -15.73 9.93 3.11
CA LEU A 127 -14.84 8.81 3.37
C LEU A 127 -13.78 8.72 2.27
N CYS A 128 -12.51 8.57 2.67
CA CYS A 128 -11.41 8.28 1.75
C CYS A 128 -10.62 7.08 2.28
N GLN A 129 -10.82 5.92 1.64
CA GLN A 129 -10.12 4.67 1.91
C GLN A 129 -8.90 4.57 1.00
N VAL A 130 -7.74 4.18 1.54
CA VAL A 130 -6.52 4.03 0.76
C VAL A 130 -6.23 2.56 0.46
N GLY A 131 -5.76 2.25 -0.74
CA GLY A 131 -5.56 0.92 -1.30
C GLY A 131 -4.42 0.09 -0.71
N PHE A 132 -4.01 0.30 0.54
CA PHE A 132 -3.12 -0.63 1.24
C PHE A 132 -3.90 -1.90 1.64
N GLN A 133 -4.06 -2.82 0.70
CA GLN A 133 -4.89 -4.02 0.82
C GLN A 133 -4.55 -4.89 2.05
N THR A 134 -3.32 -4.82 2.54
CA THR A 134 -2.89 -5.54 3.73
C THR A 134 -3.60 -5.08 5.01
N PHE A 135 -4.10 -3.85 5.06
CA PHE A 135 -4.86 -3.33 6.21
C PHE A 135 -6.24 -4.00 6.34
N GLY A 136 -6.75 -4.57 5.24
CA GLY A 136 -7.97 -5.40 5.25
C GLY A 136 -7.75 -6.84 5.72
N SER A 137 -6.49 -7.25 5.98
CA SER A 137 -6.19 -8.61 6.40
C SER A 137 -6.64 -8.88 7.85
N GLY A 138 -7.39 -9.95 8.06
CA GLY A 138 -7.70 -10.46 9.39
C GLY A 138 -6.46 -10.93 10.15
N ALA A 139 -5.35 -11.18 9.45
CA ALA A 139 -4.08 -11.53 10.08
C ALA A 139 -3.49 -10.34 10.86
N VAL A 140 -3.71 -9.10 10.41
CA VAL A 140 -3.34 -7.89 11.17
C VAL A 140 -4.09 -7.82 12.50
N ASP A 141 -5.40 -8.07 12.47
CA ASP A 141 -6.22 -8.09 13.69
C ASP A 141 -5.75 -9.20 14.64
N GLU A 142 -5.41 -10.38 14.10
CA GLU A 142 -4.92 -11.51 14.91
C GLU A 142 -3.54 -11.22 15.51
N VAL A 143 -2.61 -10.57 14.79
CA VAL A 143 -1.33 -10.11 15.37
C VAL A 143 -1.58 -9.13 16.51
N ALA A 144 -2.46 -8.15 16.32
CA ALA A 144 -2.82 -7.21 17.38
C ALA A 144 -3.37 -7.92 18.62
N ARG A 145 -4.22 -8.96 18.42
CA ARG A 145 -4.75 -9.79 19.52
C ARG A 145 -3.64 -10.58 20.24
N ILE A 146 -2.70 -11.19 19.49
CA ILE A 146 -1.56 -11.95 20.06
C ILE A 146 -0.70 -11.02 20.92
N VAL A 147 -0.40 -9.82 20.41
CA VAL A 147 0.38 -8.80 21.14
C VAL A 147 -0.36 -8.37 22.41
N ALA A 148 -1.65 -8.06 22.30
CA ALA A 148 -2.48 -7.60 23.42
C ALA A 148 -2.62 -8.64 24.53
N THR A 149 -2.54 -9.95 24.22
CA THR A 149 -2.55 -11.02 25.23
C THR A 149 -1.23 -11.20 25.95
N GLY A 150 -0.17 -10.48 25.58
CA GLY A 150 1.17 -10.61 26.14
C GLY A 150 1.89 -11.90 25.74
N GLU A 151 1.38 -12.67 24.77
CA GLU A 151 1.96 -13.93 24.35
C GLU A 151 3.39 -13.83 23.85
N LEU A 152 3.75 -12.69 23.25
CA LEU A 152 5.10 -12.41 22.76
C LEU A 152 6.00 -11.72 23.81
N GLY A 153 5.47 -11.37 24.98
CA GLY A 153 6.17 -10.52 25.94
C GLY A 153 6.21 -9.05 25.52
N GLU A 154 7.25 -8.34 25.93
CA GLU A 154 7.52 -6.96 25.50
C GLU A 154 7.96 -6.96 24.03
N ILE A 155 7.36 -6.08 23.21
CA ILE A 155 7.72 -5.98 21.78
C ILE A 155 9.04 -5.25 21.64
N THR A 156 10.00 -5.91 21.00
CA THR A 156 11.39 -5.41 20.83
C THR A 156 11.60 -4.78 19.44
N GLY A 157 10.76 -5.08 18.46
CA GLY A 157 10.84 -4.50 17.13
C GLY A 157 9.96 -5.21 16.10
N VAL A 158 9.87 -4.61 14.92
CA VAL A 158 9.17 -5.16 13.76
C VAL A 158 10.12 -5.17 12.56
N GLY A 159 10.29 -6.33 11.95
CA GLY A 159 11.11 -6.50 10.75
C GLY A 159 10.27 -6.78 9.51
N ALA A 160 10.62 -6.20 8.36
CA ALA A 160 10.03 -6.53 7.08
C ALA A 160 11.09 -7.01 6.09
N VAL A 161 10.78 -8.05 5.33
CA VAL A 161 11.65 -8.57 4.27
C VAL A 161 10.84 -8.76 3.01
N GLY A 162 11.34 -8.21 1.91
CA GLY A 162 10.79 -8.43 0.58
C GLY A 162 11.91 -8.69 -0.43
N THR A 163 11.96 -9.89 -0.98
CA THR A 163 12.99 -10.32 -1.93
C THR A 163 12.30 -10.79 -3.21
N TRP A 164 12.11 -9.85 -4.12
CA TRP A 164 11.43 -10.07 -5.38
C TRP A 164 12.38 -9.97 -6.56
N VAL A 165 11.89 -10.35 -7.72
CA VAL A 165 12.56 -10.21 -9.01
C VAL A 165 11.78 -9.24 -9.88
N ARG A 166 12.50 -8.30 -10.52
CA ARG A 166 11.96 -7.50 -11.62
C ARG A 166 12.92 -7.56 -12.79
N THR A 167 12.35 -7.82 -13.96
CA THR A 167 13.12 -7.84 -15.20
C THR A 167 13.34 -6.43 -15.75
N ALA A 168 14.30 -6.26 -16.64
CA ALA A 168 14.52 -4.99 -17.35
C ALA A 168 13.26 -4.52 -18.10
N ALA A 169 12.46 -5.46 -18.65
CA ALA A 169 11.20 -5.17 -19.33
C ALA A 169 10.13 -4.57 -18.39
N TYR A 170 10.17 -4.89 -17.09
CA TYR A 170 9.25 -4.29 -16.13
C TYR A 170 9.36 -2.75 -16.10
N TYR A 171 10.56 -2.21 -16.22
CA TYR A 171 10.80 -0.77 -16.20
C TYR A 171 10.47 -0.08 -17.54
N GLN A 172 10.19 -0.86 -18.60
CA GLN A 172 9.73 -0.34 -19.88
C GLN A 172 8.19 -0.25 -20.00
N ARG A 173 7.43 -0.74 -18.99
CA ARG A 173 5.97 -0.78 -18.99
C ARG A 173 5.29 0.59 -19.04
N ALA A 174 5.95 1.62 -18.54
CA ALA A 174 5.44 2.99 -18.49
C ALA A 174 6.60 4.00 -18.36
N ARG A 175 6.37 5.25 -18.79
CA ARG A 175 7.38 6.31 -18.75
C ARG A 175 7.87 6.66 -17.33
N TRP A 176 7.04 6.46 -16.34
CA TRP A 176 7.35 6.75 -14.93
C TRP A 176 8.06 5.60 -14.20
N ALA A 177 8.11 4.40 -14.81
CA ALA A 177 8.65 3.22 -14.15
C ALA A 177 10.15 3.36 -13.84
N GLY A 178 10.52 3.17 -12.59
CA GLY A 178 11.89 3.29 -12.08
C GLY A 178 12.42 4.73 -12.03
N ARG A 179 11.55 5.75 -12.11
CA ARG A 179 11.97 7.15 -12.03
C ARG A 179 11.67 7.77 -10.67
N ARG A 180 12.46 8.79 -10.31
CA ARG A 180 12.19 9.67 -9.17
C ARG A 180 11.27 10.80 -9.58
N THR A 181 11.50 11.36 -10.79
CA THR A 181 10.69 12.43 -11.37
C THR A 181 10.34 12.10 -12.82
N LEU A 182 9.19 12.60 -13.29
CA LEU A 182 8.79 12.56 -14.70
C LEU A 182 8.24 13.92 -15.11
N ASP A 183 8.84 14.52 -16.15
CA ASP A 183 8.43 15.84 -16.68
C ASP A 183 8.34 16.92 -15.56
N GLY A 184 9.26 16.87 -14.58
CA GLY A 184 9.31 17.79 -13.44
C GLY A 184 8.34 17.47 -12.29
N VAL A 185 7.62 16.37 -12.37
CA VAL A 185 6.67 15.92 -11.33
C VAL A 185 7.25 14.70 -10.58
N GLU A 186 7.10 14.69 -9.27
CA GLU A 186 7.54 13.60 -8.41
C GLU A 186 6.71 12.32 -8.66
N VAL A 187 7.40 11.20 -8.90
CA VAL A 187 6.77 9.88 -9.09
C VAL A 187 7.33 8.82 -8.14
N VAL A 188 8.58 8.96 -7.73
CA VAL A 188 9.28 8.18 -6.68
C VAL A 188 9.00 6.67 -6.78
N ASP A 189 9.19 6.07 -7.98
CA ASP A 189 8.86 4.66 -8.27
C ASP A 189 10.00 3.71 -7.88
N GLY A 190 10.34 3.67 -6.58
CA GLY A 190 11.36 2.78 -6.02
C GLY A 190 10.78 1.57 -5.28
N VAL A 191 11.66 0.65 -4.86
CA VAL A 191 11.26 -0.58 -4.15
C VAL A 191 10.52 -0.29 -2.86
N VAL A 192 10.93 0.76 -2.13
CA VAL A 192 10.33 1.20 -0.86
C VAL A 192 8.93 1.78 -1.09
N THR A 193 8.76 2.58 -2.13
CA THR A 193 7.58 3.44 -2.31
C THR A 193 6.51 2.81 -3.19
N ASN A 194 6.83 1.81 -4.01
CA ASN A 194 5.85 1.17 -4.87
C ASN A 194 5.81 -0.37 -4.74
N PRO A 195 6.73 -1.19 -5.31
CA PRO A 195 6.51 -2.65 -5.29
C PRO A 195 6.38 -3.24 -3.89
N LEU A 196 7.20 -2.83 -2.93
CA LEU A 196 7.19 -3.34 -1.56
C LEU A 196 6.67 -2.33 -0.52
N ALA A 197 5.93 -1.30 -0.97
CA ALA A 197 5.26 -0.33 -0.09
C ALA A 197 4.35 -1.02 0.95
N HIS A 198 3.68 -2.10 0.57
CA HIS A 198 2.86 -2.88 1.49
C HIS A 198 3.66 -3.47 2.67
N ALA A 199 4.92 -3.86 2.46
CA ALA A 199 5.79 -4.38 3.53
C ALA A 199 6.05 -3.30 4.60
N ILE A 200 6.42 -2.09 4.16
CA ILE A 200 6.66 -0.95 5.04
C ILE A 200 5.37 -0.52 5.77
N ALA A 201 4.28 -0.31 5.02
CA ALA A 201 3.02 0.13 5.59
C ALA A 201 2.47 -0.88 6.62
N THR A 202 2.58 -2.18 6.33
CA THR A 202 2.15 -3.24 7.25
C THR A 202 3.05 -3.30 8.49
N ALA A 203 4.38 -3.15 8.33
CA ALA A 203 5.30 -3.14 9.47
C ALA A 203 5.04 -1.96 10.41
N LEU A 204 4.81 -0.77 9.86
CA LEU A 204 4.42 0.42 10.63
C LEU A 204 3.09 0.22 11.35
N LEU A 205 2.08 -0.33 10.68
CA LEU A 205 0.79 -0.65 11.27
C LEU A 205 0.94 -1.61 12.47
N LEU A 206 1.73 -2.68 12.32
CA LEU A 206 1.98 -3.66 13.38
C LEU A 206 2.86 -3.11 14.53
N ALA A 207 3.66 -2.08 14.26
CA ALA A 207 4.39 -1.31 15.28
C ALA A 207 3.53 -0.26 15.99
N GLY A 208 2.25 -0.11 15.59
CA GLY A 208 1.32 0.89 16.14
C GLY A 208 1.54 2.31 15.59
N ALA A 209 2.32 2.47 14.52
CA ALA A 209 2.58 3.75 13.87
C ALA A 209 1.65 3.93 12.67
N ARG A 210 0.74 4.90 12.71
CA ARG A 210 -0.24 5.20 11.67
C ARG A 210 -0.06 6.59 11.09
N THR A 211 0.17 7.59 11.95
CA THR A 211 0.28 8.99 11.57
C THR A 211 1.74 9.38 11.30
N ALA A 212 1.96 10.47 10.58
CA ALA A 212 3.31 11.00 10.33
C ALA A 212 4.07 11.33 11.63
N GLN A 213 3.36 11.73 12.67
CA GLN A 213 3.90 12.07 13.98
C GLN A 213 4.37 10.83 14.77
N ASP A 214 3.91 9.63 14.40
CA ASP A 214 4.36 8.40 15.05
C ASP A 214 5.77 7.98 14.61
N VAL A 215 6.29 8.56 13.52
CA VAL A 215 7.66 8.34 13.03
C VAL A 215 8.55 9.49 13.47
N THR A 216 9.59 9.18 14.26
CA THR A 216 10.51 10.18 14.81
C THR A 216 11.79 10.32 14.01
N ASP A 217 12.26 9.22 13.38
CA ASP A 217 13.45 9.21 12.53
C ASP A 217 13.35 8.15 11.44
N VAL A 218 14.01 8.38 10.29
CA VAL A 218 14.11 7.44 9.18
C VAL A 218 15.54 7.43 8.65
N ARG A 219 16.24 6.30 8.78
CA ARG A 219 17.54 6.07 8.16
C ARG A 219 17.37 5.19 6.93
N LEU A 220 18.05 5.57 5.85
CA LEU A 220 17.91 4.95 4.53
C LEU A 220 19.27 4.55 3.96
N ASP A 221 19.35 3.36 3.39
CA ASP A 221 20.35 2.99 2.40
C ASP A 221 19.61 2.63 1.11
N LEU A 222 19.72 3.47 0.10
CA LEU A 222 19.07 3.30 -1.19
C LEU A 222 20.10 2.89 -2.24
N HIS A 223 19.89 1.74 -2.87
CA HIS A 223 20.76 1.19 -3.91
C HIS A 223 19.96 0.84 -5.16
N ARG A 224 20.68 0.73 -6.29
CA ARG A 224 20.12 0.26 -7.56
C ARG A 224 21.13 -0.58 -8.33
N ALA A 225 20.69 -1.70 -8.87
CA ALA A 225 21.43 -2.55 -9.81
C ALA A 225 20.86 -2.42 -11.23
N HIS A 226 19.58 -2.11 -11.37
CA HIS A 226 19.00 -1.74 -12.67
C HIS A 226 19.45 -0.34 -13.12
N PRO A 227 19.48 -0.07 -14.44
CA PRO A 227 19.76 1.26 -14.99
C PRO A 227 18.53 2.18 -14.87
N ILE A 228 18.11 2.46 -13.65
CA ILE A 228 16.95 3.29 -13.28
C ILE A 228 17.38 4.45 -12.38
N GLU A 229 16.51 5.42 -12.13
CA GLU A 229 16.77 6.55 -11.22
C GLU A 229 16.42 6.21 -9.76
N ALA A 230 15.35 5.43 -9.58
CA ALA A 230 14.86 5.05 -8.26
C ALA A 230 15.66 3.86 -7.68
N ASP A 231 15.38 3.54 -6.43
CA ASP A 231 15.95 2.40 -5.72
C ASP A 231 15.28 1.09 -6.13
N ASP A 232 16.08 0.02 -6.25
CA ASP A 232 15.60 -1.36 -6.41
C ASP A 232 16.04 -2.29 -5.27
N THR A 233 16.94 -1.80 -4.41
CA THR A 233 17.46 -2.52 -3.24
C THR A 233 17.69 -1.52 -2.12
N SER A 234 17.00 -1.69 -0.98
CA SER A 234 16.99 -0.68 0.07
C SER A 234 16.90 -1.28 1.46
N ALA A 235 17.62 -0.67 2.40
CA ALA A 235 17.42 -0.84 3.83
C ALA A 235 16.77 0.41 4.41
N VAL A 236 15.71 0.22 5.17
CA VAL A 236 14.97 1.30 5.84
C VAL A 236 14.89 0.98 7.32
N VAL A 237 15.37 1.88 8.17
CA VAL A 237 15.25 1.77 9.63
C VAL A 237 14.49 2.97 10.16
N ILE A 238 13.41 2.71 10.88
CA ILE A 238 12.42 3.70 11.31
C ILE A 238 12.33 3.65 12.83
N GLU A 239 12.55 4.78 13.47
CA GLU A 239 12.27 4.94 14.90
C GLU A 239 10.84 5.46 15.08
N THR A 240 10.08 4.80 15.94
CA THR A 240 8.70 5.23 16.22
C THR A 240 8.59 5.91 17.57
N ARG A 241 7.56 6.73 17.75
CA ARG A 241 7.25 7.40 19.02
C ARG A 241 6.99 6.42 20.17
N SER A 242 6.48 5.22 19.86
CA SER A 242 6.26 4.17 20.85
C SER A 242 7.56 3.53 21.36
N GLY A 243 8.70 3.79 20.70
CA GLY A 243 9.98 3.14 20.96
C GLY A 243 10.15 1.81 20.21
N VAL A 244 9.14 1.32 19.52
CA VAL A 244 9.24 0.11 18.68
C VAL A 244 9.96 0.48 17.39
N ARG A 245 11.15 -0.10 17.16
CA ARG A 245 11.89 0.08 15.90
C ARG A 245 11.29 -0.79 14.81
N VAL A 246 11.15 -0.20 13.60
CA VAL A 246 10.82 -0.93 12.37
C VAL A 246 12.04 -0.95 11.46
N ALA A 247 12.40 -2.13 10.94
CA ALA A 247 13.49 -2.25 9.99
C ALA A 247 13.06 -3.10 8.78
N ALA A 248 13.39 -2.65 7.57
CA ALA A 248 12.99 -3.34 6.34
C ALA A 248 14.18 -3.50 5.40
N GLY A 249 14.45 -4.75 4.99
CA GLY A 249 15.36 -5.10 3.92
C GLY A 249 14.56 -5.50 2.68
N LEU A 250 14.69 -4.73 1.60
CA LEU A 250 13.85 -4.83 0.41
C LEU A 250 14.70 -4.89 -0.85
N THR A 251 14.41 -5.82 -1.77
CA THR A 251 15.07 -5.90 -3.07
C THR A 251 14.15 -6.39 -4.17
N LEU A 252 14.42 -5.94 -5.40
CA LEU A 252 13.85 -6.45 -6.65
C LEU A 252 14.91 -7.22 -7.48
N CYS A 253 16.10 -7.41 -6.89
CA CYS A 253 17.28 -8.01 -7.47
C CYS A 253 17.66 -9.33 -6.75
N ALA A 254 16.68 -10.08 -6.26
CA ALA A 254 16.88 -11.41 -5.71
C ALA A 254 17.05 -12.47 -6.82
N PRO A 255 17.71 -13.61 -6.54
CA PRO A 255 17.79 -14.71 -7.51
C PRO A 255 16.41 -15.30 -7.83
N GLU A 256 15.54 -15.40 -6.83
CA GLU A 256 14.17 -15.87 -6.97
C GLU A 256 13.20 -15.01 -6.17
N ARG A 257 11.92 -15.03 -6.59
CA ARG A 257 10.87 -14.32 -5.84
C ARG A 257 10.47 -15.13 -4.62
N SER A 258 10.59 -14.53 -3.43
CA SER A 258 10.08 -15.09 -2.19
C SER A 258 8.87 -14.31 -1.68
N PRO A 259 7.92 -14.94 -0.96
CA PRO A 259 6.81 -14.22 -0.31
C PRO A 259 7.34 -13.16 0.65
N ALA A 260 6.84 -11.94 0.51
CA ALA A 260 7.22 -10.88 1.42
C ALA A 260 6.58 -11.10 2.80
N ARG A 261 7.35 -10.80 3.86
CA ARG A 261 6.96 -11.07 5.24
C ARG A 261 7.21 -9.90 6.17
N VAL A 262 6.38 -9.82 7.21
CA VAL A 262 6.57 -8.89 8.34
C VAL A 262 6.58 -9.69 9.64
N THR A 263 7.61 -9.51 10.45
CA THR A 263 7.80 -10.22 11.72
C THR A 263 7.76 -9.25 12.89
N VAL A 264 6.82 -9.44 13.81
CA VAL A 264 6.82 -8.78 15.12
C VAL A 264 7.60 -9.65 16.10
N ARG A 265 8.57 -9.03 16.76
CA ARG A 265 9.44 -9.70 17.75
C ARG A 265 9.13 -9.21 19.14
N GLY A 266 9.03 -10.12 20.06
CA GLY A 266 8.94 -9.84 21.48
C GLY A 266 9.94 -10.67 22.28
N THR A 267 10.06 -10.37 23.57
CA THR A 267 11.00 -11.04 24.48
C THR A 267 10.70 -12.53 24.70
N LEU A 268 9.47 -12.98 24.40
CA LEU A 268 9.05 -14.37 24.61
C LEU A 268 8.75 -15.10 23.28
N GLY A 269 8.76 -14.42 22.13
CA GLY A 269 8.44 -15.07 20.87
C GLY A 269 8.29 -14.12 19.69
N THR A 270 7.86 -14.69 18.57
CA THR A 270 7.69 -13.96 17.32
C THR A 270 6.37 -14.32 16.64
N VAL A 271 5.84 -13.40 15.86
CA VAL A 271 4.78 -13.68 14.88
C VAL A 271 5.20 -13.13 13.52
N THR A 272 5.21 -14.00 12.53
CA THR A 272 5.53 -13.65 11.13
C THR A 272 4.27 -13.69 10.29
N LEU A 273 3.96 -12.58 9.63
CA LEU A 273 2.87 -12.43 8.67
C LEU A 273 3.40 -12.53 7.25
N LEU A 274 2.91 -13.50 6.49
CA LEU A 274 3.01 -13.57 5.02
C LEU A 274 1.81 -12.80 4.46
N TYR A 275 1.97 -11.51 4.20
CA TYR A 275 0.83 -10.63 3.91
C TYR A 275 0.19 -10.85 2.53
N GLU A 276 0.86 -11.56 1.63
CA GLU A 276 0.30 -11.93 0.32
C GLU A 276 -0.76 -13.04 0.45
N THR A 277 -0.65 -13.91 1.45
CA THR A 277 -1.53 -15.08 1.68
C THR A 277 -2.36 -14.98 2.96
N ASP A 278 -2.18 -13.94 3.77
CA ASP A 278 -2.81 -13.75 5.09
C ASP A 278 -2.52 -14.91 6.07
N GLU A 279 -1.31 -15.46 5.98
CA GLU A 279 -0.87 -16.55 6.85
C GLU A 279 0.07 -16.02 7.95
N LEU A 280 -0.15 -16.49 9.16
CA LEU A 280 0.69 -16.23 10.32
C LEU A 280 1.43 -17.48 10.74
N GLU A 281 2.70 -17.30 11.08
CA GLU A 281 3.49 -18.28 11.83
C GLU A 281 3.84 -17.67 13.20
N VAL A 282 3.36 -18.29 14.26
CA VAL A 282 3.56 -17.84 15.65
C VAL A 282 4.47 -18.80 16.34
N SER A 283 5.56 -18.28 16.95
CA SER A 283 6.47 -19.03 17.81
C SER A 283 6.52 -18.35 19.18
N SER A 284 6.12 -19.08 20.23
CA SER A 284 6.02 -18.55 21.60
C SER A 284 6.19 -19.68 22.62
N PRO A 285 6.23 -19.40 23.93
CA PRO A 285 6.24 -20.43 24.97
C PRO A 285 5.06 -21.42 24.91
N ARG A 286 3.98 -21.04 24.19
CA ARG A 286 2.82 -21.92 23.93
C ARG A 286 3.05 -22.90 22.78
N GLY A 287 4.21 -22.85 22.13
CA GLY A 287 4.58 -23.65 20.96
C GLY A 287 4.51 -22.87 19.65
N THR A 288 4.79 -23.58 18.55
CA THR A 288 4.72 -23.04 17.18
C THR A 288 3.38 -23.44 16.55
N ARG A 289 2.70 -22.48 15.90
CA ARG A 289 1.46 -22.71 15.17
C ARG A 289 1.34 -21.82 13.94
N ARG A 290 0.57 -22.29 12.97
CA ARG A 290 0.20 -21.51 11.78
C ARG A 290 -1.29 -21.17 11.84
N ILE A 291 -1.62 -19.94 11.43
CA ILE A 291 -2.99 -19.44 11.40
C ILE A 291 -3.21 -18.87 10.01
N ARG A 292 -4.29 -19.28 9.36
CA ARG A 292 -4.74 -18.68 8.11
C ARG A 292 -5.93 -17.77 8.40
N CYS A 293 -5.85 -16.53 7.96
CA CYS A 293 -6.88 -15.52 8.15
C CYS A 293 -7.54 -15.19 6.81
N GLY A 294 -8.74 -14.60 6.88
CA GLY A 294 -9.39 -14.02 5.71
C GLY A 294 -8.97 -12.57 5.50
N ARG A 295 -9.39 -12.01 4.37
CA ARG A 295 -9.19 -10.60 4.04
C ARG A 295 -10.52 -9.94 3.70
N VAL A 296 -10.75 -8.75 4.25
CA VAL A 296 -11.85 -7.88 3.84
C VAL A 296 -11.34 -7.00 2.68
N ASP A 297 -12.08 -7.01 1.59
CA ASP A 297 -11.79 -6.13 0.47
C ASP A 297 -12.08 -4.67 0.83
N LEU A 298 -11.15 -3.76 0.53
CA LEU A 298 -11.23 -2.37 0.98
C LEU A 298 -12.37 -1.58 0.30
N LEU A 299 -12.74 -1.90 -0.95
CA LEU A 299 -13.91 -1.29 -1.58
C LEU A 299 -15.19 -1.75 -0.90
N THR A 300 -15.32 -3.04 -0.65
CA THR A 300 -16.47 -3.60 0.10
C THR A 300 -16.56 -3.01 1.51
N GLN A 301 -15.41 -2.80 2.16
CA GLN A 301 -15.35 -2.19 3.49
C GLN A 301 -15.74 -0.71 3.46
N LEU A 302 -15.35 0.04 2.43
CA LEU A 302 -15.78 1.42 2.23
C LEU A 302 -17.31 1.50 2.05
N LEU A 303 -17.89 0.62 1.23
CA LEU A 303 -19.35 0.54 1.06
C LEU A 303 -20.06 0.20 2.38
N THR A 304 -19.46 -0.68 3.19
CA THR A 304 -20.00 -1.02 4.52
C THR A 304 -19.93 0.18 5.47
N ALA A 305 -18.81 0.89 5.51
CA ALA A 305 -18.65 2.08 6.35
C ALA A 305 -19.62 3.20 5.95
N ARG A 306 -19.85 3.38 4.64
CA ARG A 306 -20.83 4.32 4.09
C ARG A 306 -22.25 3.98 4.53
N ALA A 307 -22.63 2.70 4.49
CA ALA A 307 -24.00 2.26 4.80
C ALA A 307 -24.29 2.19 6.30
N HIS A 308 -23.28 2.00 7.13
CA HIS A 308 -23.41 1.70 8.54
C HIS A 308 -22.47 2.53 9.44
N PRO A 309 -22.67 3.84 9.58
CA PRO A 309 -21.94 4.62 10.59
C PRO A 309 -22.26 4.08 12.00
N PRO A 310 -21.29 3.93 12.92
CA PRO A 310 -19.94 4.48 12.90
C PRO A 310 -18.85 3.47 12.48
N VAL A 311 -19.08 2.59 11.51
CA VAL A 311 -18.03 1.69 11.03
C VAL A 311 -16.86 2.52 10.47
N THR A 312 -15.68 2.33 11.04
CA THR A 312 -14.46 3.06 10.64
C THR A 312 -13.78 2.39 9.45
N LEU A 313 -13.07 3.19 8.65
CA LEU A 313 -12.25 2.69 7.55
C LEU A 313 -11.09 1.85 8.08
N ARG A 314 -10.73 0.79 7.36
CA ARG A 314 -9.55 -0.04 7.66
C ARG A 314 -8.24 0.68 7.39
N CYS A 315 -8.23 1.53 6.36
CA CYS A 315 -7.08 2.30 5.93
C CYS A 315 -7.54 3.69 5.48
N SER A 316 -7.81 4.59 6.42
CA SER A 316 -8.10 5.99 6.11
C SER A 316 -6.86 6.72 5.61
N VAL A 317 -7.02 7.93 5.05
CA VAL A 317 -5.88 8.79 4.69
C VAL A 317 -4.96 9.00 5.91
N ALA A 318 -5.53 9.25 7.10
CA ALA A 318 -4.75 9.44 8.33
C ALA A 318 -3.88 8.23 8.69
N ASP A 319 -4.37 7.01 8.46
CA ASP A 319 -3.65 5.77 8.75
C ASP A 319 -2.42 5.54 7.86
N THR A 320 -2.25 6.32 6.80
CA THR A 320 -1.11 6.22 5.87
C THR A 320 0.00 7.23 6.16
N GLY A 321 -0.18 8.12 7.12
CA GLY A 321 0.75 9.19 7.43
C GLY A 321 2.15 8.71 7.80
N ALA A 322 2.26 7.62 8.57
CA ALA A 322 3.56 7.03 8.91
C ALA A 322 4.30 6.53 7.66
N PHE A 323 3.60 5.89 6.73
CA PHE A 323 4.19 5.49 5.45
C PHE A 323 4.61 6.72 4.62
N LEU A 324 3.77 7.76 4.57
CA LEU A 324 4.11 9.00 3.85
C LEU A 324 5.34 9.70 4.44
N ARG A 325 5.58 9.57 5.75
CA ARG A 325 6.83 10.07 6.35
C ARG A 325 8.07 9.33 5.83
N VAL A 326 7.96 8.01 5.59
CA VAL A 326 9.02 7.21 4.96
C VAL A 326 9.19 7.58 3.48
N LEU A 327 8.08 7.70 2.74
CA LEU A 327 8.10 8.15 1.34
C LEU A 327 8.79 9.51 1.21
N GLU A 328 8.47 10.46 2.10
CA GLU A 328 9.09 11.79 2.12
C GLU A 328 10.60 11.71 2.36
N ALA A 329 11.05 10.84 3.27
CA ALA A 329 12.47 10.62 3.49
C ALA A 329 13.18 10.05 2.24
N VAL A 330 12.55 9.14 1.51
CA VAL A 330 13.07 8.63 0.22
C VAL A 330 13.08 9.74 -0.84
N ARG A 331 11.99 10.51 -0.95
CA ARG A 331 11.83 11.58 -1.93
C ARG A 331 12.87 12.69 -1.77
N THR A 332 13.09 13.12 -0.53
CA THR A 332 14.03 14.22 -0.19
C THR A 332 15.45 13.74 0.09
N GLY A 333 15.64 12.44 0.22
CA GLY A 333 16.94 11.82 0.47
C GLY A 333 17.86 11.83 -0.75
N PRO A 334 19.11 11.39 -0.56
CA PRO A 334 20.08 11.29 -1.65
C PRO A 334 19.62 10.30 -2.73
N ASP A 335 20.18 10.46 -3.93
CA ASP A 335 19.94 9.51 -5.03
C ASP A 335 20.45 8.12 -4.67
N PRO A 336 19.74 7.05 -5.12
CA PRO A 336 20.17 5.69 -4.92
C PRO A 336 21.55 5.43 -5.52
N LEU A 337 22.42 4.80 -4.73
CA LEU A 337 23.78 4.49 -5.13
C LEU A 337 23.81 3.26 -6.05
N PRO A 338 24.58 3.27 -7.13
CA PRO A 338 24.74 2.08 -7.96
C PRO A 338 25.44 0.97 -7.16
N VAL A 339 24.90 -0.25 -7.22
CA VAL A 339 25.60 -1.43 -6.72
C VAL A 339 26.81 -1.68 -7.62
N PRO A 340 28.03 -1.86 -7.06
CA PRO A 340 29.20 -2.14 -7.89
C PRO A 340 29.05 -3.44 -8.69
N ASP A 341 29.49 -3.45 -9.94
CA ASP A 341 29.36 -4.58 -10.88
C ASP A 341 29.94 -5.90 -10.34
N ALA A 342 30.94 -5.85 -9.45
CA ALA A 342 31.51 -7.03 -8.81
C ALA A 342 30.52 -7.82 -7.94
N PHE A 343 29.40 -7.21 -7.55
CA PHE A 343 28.35 -7.80 -6.74
C PHE A 343 27.05 -8.06 -7.53
N VAL A 344 27.03 -7.80 -8.84
CA VAL A 344 25.84 -7.94 -9.68
C VAL A 344 26.07 -8.98 -10.77
N GLU A 345 25.26 -10.02 -10.78
CA GLU A 345 25.16 -10.97 -11.88
C GLU A 345 23.88 -10.70 -12.68
N TRP A 346 23.98 -10.67 -14.01
CA TRP A 346 22.81 -10.51 -14.86
C TRP A 346 22.38 -11.90 -15.37
N LEU A 347 21.22 -12.36 -14.92
CA LEU A 347 20.60 -13.58 -15.42
C LEU A 347 19.69 -13.27 -16.60
N ASP A 348 19.56 -14.25 -17.51
CA ASP A 348 18.62 -14.20 -18.63
C ASP A 348 17.88 -15.54 -18.69
N GLU A 349 16.63 -15.53 -18.25
CA GLU A 349 15.78 -16.69 -18.23
C GLU A 349 14.69 -16.55 -19.32
N GLY A 350 14.95 -17.11 -20.51
CA GLY A 350 13.99 -17.08 -21.61
C GLY A 350 13.67 -15.68 -22.14
N GLY A 351 14.65 -14.77 -22.11
CA GLY A 351 14.51 -13.36 -22.51
C GLY A 351 14.08 -12.40 -21.37
N ALA A 352 13.89 -12.93 -20.19
CA ALA A 352 13.54 -12.15 -18.98
C ALA A 352 14.82 -11.74 -18.20
N ARG A 353 15.58 -10.80 -18.75
CA ARG A 353 16.84 -10.34 -18.17
C ARG A 353 16.63 -9.53 -16.89
N HIS A 354 17.34 -9.93 -15.81
CA HIS A 354 17.31 -9.23 -14.52
C HIS A 354 18.66 -9.31 -13.78
N PRO A 355 19.00 -8.30 -12.94
CA PRO A 355 20.20 -8.34 -12.11
C PRO A 355 19.91 -9.10 -10.81
N VAL A 356 20.91 -9.83 -10.33
CA VAL A 356 20.94 -10.46 -9.02
C VAL A 356 22.11 -9.90 -8.23
N ILE A 357 21.84 -9.40 -7.02
CA ILE A 357 22.88 -8.93 -6.11
C ILE A 357 23.31 -10.09 -5.21
N ALA A 358 24.61 -10.27 -5.08
CA ALA A 358 25.20 -11.36 -4.30
C ALA A 358 24.70 -11.33 -2.83
N ASP A 359 24.19 -12.47 -2.34
CA ASP A 359 23.70 -12.67 -0.97
C ASP A 359 22.62 -11.69 -0.50
N VAL A 360 21.93 -10.99 -1.40
CA VAL A 360 20.99 -9.91 -1.06
C VAL A 360 19.86 -10.37 -0.13
N GLU A 361 19.40 -11.61 -0.27
CA GLU A 361 18.34 -12.16 0.57
C GLU A 361 18.79 -12.27 2.04
N ALA A 362 20.02 -12.73 2.27
CA ALA A 362 20.61 -12.80 3.61
C ALA A 362 20.80 -11.39 4.20
N TRP A 363 21.26 -10.43 3.39
CA TRP A 363 21.41 -9.04 3.83
C TRP A 363 20.07 -8.38 4.15
N CYS A 364 19.04 -8.59 3.35
CA CYS A 364 17.69 -8.11 3.64
C CYS A 364 17.14 -8.70 4.95
N ALA A 365 17.37 -10.00 5.19
CA ALA A 365 16.98 -10.64 6.44
C ALA A 365 17.72 -10.03 7.64
N ARG A 366 19.03 -9.81 7.53
CA ARG A 366 19.84 -9.18 8.58
C ARG A 366 19.37 -7.77 8.91
N VAL A 367 19.06 -6.95 7.92
CA VAL A 367 18.47 -5.61 8.13
C VAL A 367 17.24 -5.71 9.02
N ALA A 368 16.32 -6.59 8.65
CA ALA A 368 15.07 -6.76 9.38
C ALA A 368 15.28 -7.34 10.79
N ASP A 369 16.28 -8.20 10.99
CA ASP A 369 16.55 -8.88 12.26
C ASP A 369 17.37 -8.03 13.23
N GLU A 370 18.40 -7.33 12.72
CA GLU A 370 19.35 -6.56 13.53
C GLU A 370 18.93 -5.08 13.70
N GLY A 371 17.96 -4.60 12.89
CA GLY A 371 17.46 -3.22 13.00
C GLY A 371 18.48 -2.17 12.55
N ALA A 372 19.31 -2.50 11.55
CA ALA A 372 20.37 -1.67 11.04
C ALA A 372 20.38 -1.66 9.50
N THR A 373 20.96 -0.62 8.88
CA THR A 373 21.04 -0.49 7.42
C THR A 373 22.13 -1.40 6.84
N PHE A 374 22.16 -1.58 5.51
CA PHE A 374 23.21 -2.35 4.84
C PHE A 374 24.61 -1.84 5.15
N THR A 375 24.80 -0.51 5.15
CA THR A 375 26.09 0.13 5.47
C THR A 375 26.47 -0.13 6.94
N GLU A 376 25.54 0.02 7.87
CA GLU A 376 25.78 -0.24 9.31
C GLU A 376 26.14 -1.70 9.57
N LEU A 377 25.56 -2.64 8.81
CA LEU A 377 25.84 -4.07 8.88
C LEU A 377 27.12 -4.49 8.14
N GLY A 378 27.73 -3.59 7.36
CA GLY A 378 28.94 -3.89 6.60
C GLY A 378 28.68 -4.74 5.35
N ALA A 379 27.50 -4.62 4.70
CA ALA A 379 27.22 -5.32 3.45
C ALA A 379 28.23 -4.94 2.38
N PRO A 380 28.91 -5.89 1.71
CA PRO A 380 30.01 -5.59 0.79
C PRO A 380 29.60 -4.68 -0.36
N PHE A 381 28.39 -4.85 -0.89
CA PHE A 381 27.86 -4.03 -1.99
C PHE A 381 27.51 -2.60 -1.56
N ALA A 382 27.34 -2.33 -0.27
CA ALA A 382 27.04 -1.02 0.29
C ALA A 382 28.31 -0.27 0.76
N ALA A 383 29.45 -0.94 0.86
CA ALA A 383 30.69 -0.36 1.40
C ALA A 383 31.41 0.60 0.44
N GLY A 384 30.98 0.71 -0.82
CA GLY A 384 31.70 1.40 -1.90
C GLY A 384 31.54 2.92 -1.99
N THR A 385 30.92 3.62 -1.04
CA THR A 385 30.52 5.03 -1.24
C THR A 385 30.95 6.03 -0.18
N ARG A 386 31.83 5.67 0.73
CA ARG A 386 32.53 6.71 1.49
C ARG A 386 33.56 7.36 0.57
N ARG A 387 33.15 8.37 -0.22
CA ARG A 387 34.10 9.36 -0.72
C ARG A 387 34.59 10.15 0.49
N SER A 388 35.90 9.99 0.74
CA SER A 388 36.67 10.81 1.67
C SER A 388 36.53 12.29 1.37
#